data_526488e3052e68ac4c46dcd2782b162b
#
_entry.id   526488e3052e68ac4c46dcd2782b162b
#
_cell.length_a   1.000
_cell.length_b   1.000
_cell.length_c   1.000
_cell.angle_alpha   90.00
_cell.angle_beta   90.00
_cell.angle_gamma   90.00
#
_symmetry.space_group_name_H-M   'P 1'
#
loop_
_entity.id
_entity.type
_entity.pdbx_description
1 polymer ?
#
loop_
_entity_poly.entity_id
_entity_poly.type
_entity_poly.pdbx_seq_one_letter_code
_entity_poly.pdbx_strand_id
1 'polypeptide(L)'
;VNRVTKYSFIARMPDEPGALHRAADIVKSYSGNINRIQYDRRIDPATVFFEVTATPETYVQMKEDLHAIGYLQETLPALGFLKFSLYLPHQPGSLFELLTYITGAGANIAYIDFDDRRCDPGRVTISLNIEKTAIVESLLDRLKSRYRLDIIEYDMTGEKLDDTVFYVRFAQAVRGLVGTAEDGFLLSFLHDVNHIVQELNSLGQDPKEVFESILATGRTLRNTTGDRFYADLQRIRLSDAVEVFCFQMPCGGNIFLLRAPDETVMIDTGYGIYHEDVMRMFRHYGLPNQQGIGRVYITHADADHCGAGGFSGEKVHTHAGSLAIIRQANRAYGSRSESSILEEVYTTVINLFSRFTPPENPDLFPAEMIGMRSIFPVLARVKVHDIEFEVLESLGGHLHGQVYLFCPGHGIVFTADTLINFGSLDEDRKRYNSLADFLVTSVNVDSECARRERKALLELIRDLDEELSPHGRRCLVAGGHGAVSVLNDGRLEAVGPIERYRAGGPKAD
;
A
#
# COMPACT_ATOMS: atom_id res chain seq x y z
N VAL A 1 -9.14 23.52 -12.76
CA VAL A 1 -10.16 22.50 -12.41
C VAL A 1 -9.90 22.12 -10.97
N ASN A 2 -10.82 22.47 -10.05
CA ASN A 2 -10.66 22.16 -8.63
C ASN A 2 -10.65 20.65 -8.47
N ARG A 3 -9.52 20.12 -8.01
CA ARG A 3 -9.32 18.68 -7.82
C ARG A 3 -10.14 18.22 -6.62
N VAL A 4 -11.00 17.26 -6.81
CA VAL A 4 -11.79 16.62 -5.75
C VAL A 4 -10.99 15.48 -5.15
N THR A 5 -10.85 15.43 -3.83
CA THR A 5 -10.05 14.43 -3.11
C THR A 5 -10.87 13.84 -1.97
N LYS A 6 -10.57 12.60 -1.56
CA LYS A 6 -11.17 11.98 -0.38
C LYS A 6 -10.48 12.46 0.89
N TYR A 7 -11.23 12.83 1.88
CA TYR A 7 -10.78 13.26 3.20
C TYR A 7 -11.54 12.51 4.27
N SER A 8 -10.86 12.24 5.38
CA SER A 8 -11.47 11.60 6.56
C SER A 8 -11.40 12.53 7.75
N PHE A 9 -12.44 12.53 8.57
CA PHE A 9 -12.46 13.23 9.85
C PHE A 9 -13.36 12.53 10.86
N ILE A 10 -13.12 12.80 12.14
CA ILE A 10 -13.96 12.33 13.23
C ILE A 10 -14.71 13.51 13.80
N ALA A 11 -16.03 13.36 13.88
CA ALA A 11 -16.90 14.28 14.57
C ALA A 11 -17.30 13.69 15.94
N ARG A 12 -17.23 14.50 16.99
CA ARG A 12 -17.83 14.18 18.27
C ARG A 12 -19.13 14.98 18.39
N MET A 13 -20.25 14.27 18.38
CA MET A 13 -21.57 14.86 18.33
C MET A 13 -22.30 14.64 19.64
N PRO A 14 -23.21 15.55 20.05
CA PRO A 14 -24.09 15.29 21.16
C PRO A 14 -25.02 14.11 20.88
N ASP A 15 -25.29 13.28 21.88
CA ASP A 15 -26.23 12.15 21.77
C ASP A 15 -27.69 12.68 21.82
N GLU A 16 -28.09 13.32 20.73
CA GLU A 16 -29.43 13.90 20.57
C GLU A 16 -29.97 13.72 19.14
N PRO A 17 -31.31 13.67 18.98
CA PRO A 17 -31.89 13.61 17.64
C PRO A 17 -31.42 14.76 16.74
N GLY A 18 -31.01 14.42 15.52
CA GLY A 18 -30.59 15.39 14.51
C GLY A 18 -29.10 15.76 14.52
N ALA A 19 -28.29 15.27 15.47
CA ALA A 19 -26.86 15.58 15.51
C ALA A 19 -26.14 15.12 14.22
N LEU A 20 -26.34 13.89 13.79
CA LEU A 20 -25.79 13.37 12.53
C LEU A 20 -26.29 14.14 11.30
N HIS A 21 -27.56 14.54 11.32
CA HIS A 21 -28.15 15.34 10.24
C HIS A 21 -27.46 16.70 10.10
N ARG A 22 -27.14 17.39 11.20
CA ARG A 22 -26.41 18.67 11.17
C ARG A 22 -25.01 18.51 10.56
N ALA A 23 -24.29 17.46 10.93
CA ALA A 23 -22.98 17.19 10.32
C ALA A 23 -23.09 16.93 8.82
N ALA A 24 -24.04 16.12 8.39
CA ALA A 24 -24.30 15.82 6.99
C ALA A 24 -24.74 17.08 6.20
N ASP A 25 -25.50 17.98 6.80
CA ASP A 25 -25.93 19.24 6.16
C ASP A 25 -24.76 20.19 5.94
N ILE A 26 -23.80 20.27 6.85
CA ILE A 26 -22.54 20.99 6.65
C ILE A 26 -21.78 20.41 5.46
N VAL A 27 -21.57 19.10 5.36
CA VAL A 27 -20.89 18.46 4.24
C VAL A 27 -21.61 18.78 2.92
N LYS A 28 -22.92 18.69 2.91
CA LYS A 28 -23.77 19.02 1.73
C LYS A 28 -23.65 20.48 1.33
N SER A 29 -23.62 21.44 2.29
CA SER A 29 -23.56 22.87 2.00
C SER A 29 -22.33 23.29 1.21
N TYR A 30 -21.24 22.53 1.32
CA TYR A 30 -20.00 22.68 0.56
C TYR A 30 -19.91 21.76 -0.67
N SER A 31 -21.03 21.19 -1.10
CA SER A 31 -21.10 20.25 -2.22
C SER A 31 -20.20 19.01 -2.03
N GLY A 32 -19.88 18.66 -0.78
CA GLY A 32 -19.15 17.45 -0.43
C GLY A 32 -20.04 16.23 -0.57
N ASN A 33 -19.47 15.12 -1.02
CA ASN A 33 -20.13 13.83 -1.02
C ASN A 33 -19.64 13.00 0.16
N ILE A 34 -20.56 12.46 0.94
CA ILE A 34 -20.24 11.51 2.01
C ILE A 34 -20.12 10.14 1.37
N ASN A 35 -18.90 9.59 1.35
CA ASN A 35 -18.62 8.26 0.80
C ASN A 35 -18.85 7.17 1.85
N ARG A 36 -18.56 7.52 3.14
CA ARG A 36 -18.66 6.57 4.24
C ARG A 36 -19.01 7.29 5.54
N ILE A 37 -19.88 6.66 6.33
CA ILE A 37 -20.14 7.01 7.71
C ILE A 37 -20.02 5.76 8.55
N GLN A 38 -19.34 5.89 9.69
CA GLN A 38 -19.31 4.84 10.70
C GLN A 38 -19.73 5.41 12.05
N TYR A 39 -20.81 4.85 12.59
CA TYR A 39 -21.42 5.28 13.85
C TYR A 39 -22.08 4.08 14.54
N ASP A 40 -21.61 3.74 15.72
CA ASP A 40 -22.27 2.75 16.56
C ASP A 40 -22.52 3.34 17.97
N ARG A 41 -23.75 3.77 18.19
CA ARG A 41 -24.18 4.36 19.46
C ARG A 41 -23.95 3.46 20.66
N ARG A 42 -23.88 2.15 20.47
CA ARG A 42 -23.67 1.18 21.55
C ARG A 42 -22.22 1.14 22.01
N ILE A 43 -21.29 1.48 21.10
CA ILE A 43 -19.85 1.51 21.36
C ILE A 43 -19.45 2.89 21.86
N ASP A 44 -19.80 3.94 21.11
CA ASP A 44 -19.59 5.34 21.50
C ASP A 44 -20.75 6.19 20.98
N PRO A 45 -21.60 6.69 21.90
CA PRO A 45 -22.78 7.46 21.51
C PRO A 45 -22.45 8.84 20.91
N ALA A 46 -21.21 9.28 20.99
CA ALA A 46 -20.82 10.63 20.60
C ALA A 46 -19.93 10.68 19.36
N THR A 47 -19.19 9.62 19.03
CA THR A 47 -18.17 9.67 17.99
C THR A 47 -18.68 9.08 16.67
N VAL A 48 -18.48 9.82 15.58
CA VAL A 48 -18.82 9.40 14.21
C VAL A 48 -17.63 9.64 13.30
N PHE A 49 -17.28 8.63 12.55
CA PHE A 49 -16.31 8.73 11.48
C PHE A 49 -17.01 9.10 10.16
N PHE A 50 -16.41 10.05 9.41
CA PHE A 50 -16.82 10.44 8.08
C PHE A 50 -15.68 10.30 7.10
N GLU A 51 -15.96 9.73 5.93
CA GLU A 51 -15.15 9.89 4.72
C GLU A 51 -15.94 10.74 3.73
N VAL A 52 -15.34 11.82 3.25
CA VAL A 52 -15.99 12.76 2.35
C VAL A 52 -15.13 13.04 1.13
N THR A 53 -15.75 13.24 -0.02
CA THR A 53 -15.09 13.73 -1.22
C THR A 53 -15.38 15.21 -1.39
N ALA A 54 -14.33 16.05 -1.44
CA ALA A 54 -14.43 17.51 -1.54
C ALA A 54 -13.20 18.10 -2.23
N THR A 55 -13.21 19.41 -2.54
CA THR A 55 -11.98 20.13 -2.90
C THR A 55 -11.19 20.48 -1.63
N PRO A 56 -9.88 20.74 -1.70
CA PRO A 56 -9.09 21.14 -0.54
C PRO A 56 -9.67 22.35 0.18
N GLU A 57 -10.13 23.35 -0.56
CA GLU A 57 -10.68 24.59 -0.03
C GLU A 57 -12.00 24.35 0.71
N THR A 58 -12.91 23.57 0.10
CA THR A 58 -14.22 23.27 0.71
C THR A 58 -14.07 22.33 1.91
N TYR A 59 -13.07 21.46 1.92
CA TYR A 59 -12.76 20.62 3.08
C TYR A 59 -12.30 21.44 4.29
N VAL A 60 -11.44 22.45 4.09
CA VAL A 60 -11.02 23.35 5.16
C VAL A 60 -12.24 24.08 5.75
N GLN A 61 -13.11 24.63 4.90
CA GLN A 61 -14.34 25.31 5.34
C GLN A 61 -15.30 24.38 6.08
N MET A 62 -15.49 23.13 5.60
CA MET A 62 -16.28 22.14 6.34
C MET A 62 -15.73 21.89 7.75
N LYS A 63 -14.40 21.80 7.88
CA LYS A 63 -13.76 21.60 9.19
C LYS A 63 -13.97 22.80 10.10
N GLU A 64 -13.87 24.02 9.59
CA GLU A 64 -14.11 25.24 10.37
C GLU A 64 -15.55 25.30 10.89
N ASP A 65 -16.55 24.97 10.06
CA ASP A 65 -17.95 24.95 10.46
C ASP A 65 -18.27 23.83 11.43
N LEU A 66 -17.71 22.63 11.22
CA LEU A 66 -17.86 21.52 12.17
C LEU A 66 -17.21 21.84 13.51
N HIS A 67 -16.08 22.55 13.50
CA HIS A 67 -15.43 23.04 14.72
C HIS A 67 -16.27 24.12 15.41
N ALA A 68 -16.84 25.04 14.65
CA ALA A 68 -17.67 26.12 15.18
C ALA A 68 -18.92 25.62 15.93
N ILE A 69 -19.50 24.48 15.51
CA ILE A 69 -20.61 23.84 16.22
C ILE A 69 -20.14 22.85 17.29
N GLY A 70 -18.82 22.77 17.55
CA GLY A 70 -18.24 21.89 18.57
C GLY A 70 -18.14 20.40 18.18
N TYR A 71 -18.25 20.07 16.89
CA TYR A 71 -18.24 18.68 16.42
C TYR A 71 -16.85 18.17 16.06
N LEU A 72 -15.88 19.03 15.74
CA LEU A 72 -14.50 18.64 15.55
C LEU A 72 -13.68 18.90 16.80
N GLN A 73 -12.90 17.90 17.19
CA GLN A 73 -11.85 18.04 18.21
C GLN A 73 -10.49 17.98 17.53
N GLU A 74 -9.59 18.91 17.86
CA GLU A 74 -8.23 18.96 17.31
C GLU A 74 -7.32 17.84 17.82
N THR A 75 -7.73 17.16 18.89
CA THR A 75 -7.02 16.00 19.44
C THR A 75 -7.79 14.74 19.16
N LEU A 76 -7.08 13.70 18.74
CA LEU A 76 -7.60 12.33 18.68
C LEU A 76 -8.38 12.04 19.95
N PRO A 77 -9.69 11.74 19.90
CA PRO A 77 -10.35 11.16 21.04
C PRO A 77 -9.60 9.90 21.46
N ALA A 78 -9.71 9.57 22.74
CA ALA A 78 -9.07 8.39 23.29
C ALA A 78 -9.18 7.21 22.33
N LEU A 79 -8.07 6.59 21.97
CA LEU A 79 -8.05 5.39 21.17
C LEU A 79 -8.77 4.30 21.94
N GLY A 80 -10.07 4.22 21.73
CA GLY A 80 -10.91 3.13 22.09
C GLY A 80 -11.08 2.80 23.57
N PHE A 81 -12.13 2.13 23.80
CA PHE A 81 -12.43 1.45 25.06
C PHE A 81 -11.53 0.22 25.20
N LEU A 82 -10.65 0.22 26.19
CA LEU A 82 -10.05 -1.02 26.64
C LEU A 82 -11.01 -1.67 27.65
N LYS A 83 -11.70 -2.71 27.24
CA LYS A 83 -12.55 -3.51 28.15
C LYS A 83 -11.84 -4.82 28.49
N PHE A 84 -11.67 -5.08 29.78
CA PHE A 84 -11.04 -6.29 30.27
C PHE A 84 -11.70 -6.76 31.54
N SER A 85 -11.59 -8.08 31.80
CA SER A 85 -11.87 -8.65 33.12
C SER A 85 -10.57 -9.01 33.78
N LEU A 86 -10.52 -8.79 35.09
CA LEU A 86 -9.43 -9.31 35.91
C LEU A 86 -10.02 -9.95 37.19
N TYR A 87 -9.21 -10.79 37.82
CA TYR A 87 -9.59 -11.51 39.01
C TYR A 87 -8.85 -10.91 40.21
N LEU A 88 -9.60 -10.29 41.10
CA LEU A 88 -9.05 -9.70 42.32
C LEU A 88 -9.03 -10.73 43.47
N PRO A 89 -7.94 -10.77 44.25
CA PRO A 89 -7.93 -11.52 45.51
C PRO A 89 -9.02 -11.03 46.45
N HIS A 90 -9.69 -11.95 47.12
CA HIS A 90 -10.73 -11.61 48.12
C HIS A 90 -10.07 -11.08 49.41
N GLN A 91 -9.52 -9.87 49.33
CA GLN A 91 -8.83 -9.17 50.43
C GLN A 91 -9.23 -7.71 50.49
N PRO A 92 -9.39 -7.14 51.73
CA PRO A 92 -9.64 -5.72 51.88
C PRO A 92 -8.56 -4.88 51.16
N GLY A 93 -9.01 -3.94 50.32
CA GLY A 93 -8.12 -3.03 49.58
C GLY A 93 -7.74 -3.46 48.16
N SER A 94 -8.04 -4.69 47.73
CA SER A 94 -7.70 -5.19 46.37
C SER A 94 -8.29 -4.29 45.27
N LEU A 95 -9.52 -3.88 45.37
CA LEU A 95 -10.12 -2.94 44.41
C LEU A 95 -9.45 -1.56 44.47
N PHE A 96 -9.14 -1.06 45.64
CA PHE A 96 -8.44 0.21 45.80
C PHE A 96 -7.05 0.21 45.14
N GLU A 97 -6.32 -0.87 45.30
CA GLU A 97 -5.00 -1.05 44.66
C GLU A 97 -5.13 -1.03 43.12
N LEU A 98 -6.10 -1.76 42.56
CA LEU A 98 -6.40 -1.75 41.15
C LEU A 98 -6.73 -0.34 40.63
N LEU A 99 -7.60 0.37 41.29
CA LEU A 99 -7.99 1.74 40.96
C LEU A 99 -6.81 2.71 41.02
N THR A 100 -5.85 2.46 41.93
CA THR A 100 -4.62 3.25 42.06
C THR A 100 -3.72 3.06 40.81
N TYR A 101 -3.61 1.84 40.27
CA TYR A 101 -2.87 1.60 39.03
C TYR A 101 -3.51 2.30 37.83
N ILE A 102 -4.85 2.21 37.71
CA ILE A 102 -5.61 2.84 36.62
C ILE A 102 -5.46 4.36 36.67
N THR A 103 -5.65 4.96 37.86
CA THR A 103 -5.50 6.39 38.07
C THR A 103 -4.07 6.86 37.84
N GLY A 104 -3.07 6.11 38.31
CA GLY A 104 -1.66 6.42 38.12
C GLY A 104 -1.22 6.33 36.65
N ALA A 105 -1.96 5.61 35.82
CA ALA A 105 -1.78 5.55 34.38
C ALA A 105 -2.53 6.69 33.63
N GLY A 106 -3.27 7.54 34.31
CA GLY A 106 -4.06 8.60 33.68
C GLY A 106 -5.22 8.08 32.83
N ALA A 107 -5.67 6.84 33.10
CA ALA A 107 -6.82 6.25 32.40
C ALA A 107 -8.12 6.61 33.11
N ASN A 108 -9.16 6.94 32.36
CA ASN A 108 -10.48 7.23 32.90
C ASN A 108 -11.38 6.00 32.82
N ILE A 109 -12.09 5.68 33.92
CA ILE A 109 -12.99 4.53 33.97
C ILE A 109 -14.31 4.92 33.35
N ALA A 110 -14.69 4.27 32.25
CA ALA A 110 -15.97 4.44 31.59
C ALA A 110 -17.03 3.48 32.16
N TYR A 111 -16.59 2.30 32.61
CA TYR A 111 -17.47 1.28 33.18
C TYR A 111 -16.69 0.41 34.17
N ILE A 112 -17.32 0.04 35.27
CA ILE A 112 -16.82 -0.95 36.21
C ILE A 112 -17.97 -1.80 36.71
N ASP A 113 -17.81 -3.11 36.68
CA ASP A 113 -18.72 -4.09 37.30
C ASP A 113 -17.90 -5.04 38.16
N PHE A 114 -18.21 -5.09 39.43
CA PHE A 114 -17.57 -5.95 40.39
C PHE A 114 -18.61 -6.66 41.23
N ASP A 115 -18.63 -7.98 41.15
CA ASP A 115 -19.50 -8.81 42.00
C ASP A 115 -18.69 -10.02 42.52
N ASP A 116 -18.41 -10.00 43.82
CA ASP A 116 -17.65 -11.07 44.51
C ASP A 116 -18.51 -12.28 44.87
N ARG A 117 -19.85 -12.16 44.77
CA ARG A 117 -20.78 -13.25 45.11
C ARG A 117 -20.83 -14.39 44.11
N ARG A 118 -20.28 -14.19 42.91
CA ARG A 118 -20.38 -15.14 41.80
C ARG A 118 -19.15 -15.98 41.55
N CYS A 119 -17.99 -15.58 42.04
CA CYS A 119 -16.73 -16.31 41.85
C CYS A 119 -15.69 -15.89 42.90
N ASP A 120 -14.83 -16.83 43.28
CA ASP A 120 -13.62 -16.58 44.08
C ASP A 120 -12.41 -17.06 43.26
N PRO A 121 -11.45 -16.20 42.89
CA PRO A 121 -11.34 -14.76 43.18
C PRO A 121 -12.40 -13.91 42.46
N GLY A 122 -12.76 -12.74 43.07
CA GLY A 122 -13.78 -11.84 42.57
C GLY A 122 -13.43 -11.29 41.17
N ARG A 123 -14.35 -11.42 40.23
CA ARG A 123 -14.19 -10.91 38.86
C ARG A 123 -14.58 -9.44 38.78
N VAL A 124 -13.69 -8.62 38.29
CA VAL A 124 -13.95 -7.22 37.95
C VAL A 124 -13.91 -7.05 36.42
N THR A 125 -14.96 -6.46 35.87
CA THR A 125 -14.96 -6.05 34.44
C THR A 125 -14.87 -4.53 34.39
N ILE A 126 -13.88 -4.02 33.63
CA ILE A 126 -13.60 -2.59 33.55
C ILE A 126 -13.49 -2.19 32.05
N SER A 127 -14.10 -1.05 31.71
CA SER A 127 -13.86 -0.34 30.48
C SER A 127 -13.16 0.97 30.79
N LEU A 128 -12.05 1.23 30.08
CA LEU A 128 -11.24 2.43 30.25
C LEU A 128 -11.29 3.30 29.02
N ASN A 129 -11.38 4.61 29.23
CA ASN A 129 -11.08 5.63 28.24
C ASN A 129 -9.61 6.01 28.37
N ILE A 130 -8.83 5.83 27.33
CA ILE A 130 -7.38 6.06 27.34
C ILE A 130 -7.01 7.11 26.30
N GLU A 131 -6.52 8.26 26.76
CA GLU A 131 -6.14 9.37 25.90
C GLU A 131 -4.75 9.20 25.24
N LYS A 132 -3.91 8.33 25.81
CA LYS A 132 -2.53 8.12 25.34
C LYS A 132 -2.21 6.62 25.25
N THR A 133 -1.99 6.13 24.06
CA THR A 133 -1.72 4.72 23.79
C THR A 133 -0.46 4.17 24.47
N ALA A 134 0.58 4.98 24.64
CA ALA A 134 1.80 4.60 25.38
C ALA A 134 1.52 4.18 26.84
N ILE A 135 0.43 4.68 27.41
CA ILE A 135 0.00 4.38 28.76
C ILE A 135 -0.64 2.98 28.84
N VAL A 136 -1.29 2.53 27.75
CA VAL A 136 -1.99 1.22 27.71
C VAL A 136 -1.01 0.09 27.93
N GLU A 137 0.14 0.10 27.27
CA GLU A 137 1.15 -0.97 27.38
C GLU A 137 1.65 -1.08 28.81
N SER A 138 2.08 0.04 29.39
CA SER A 138 2.62 0.04 30.76
C SER A 138 1.56 -0.35 31.80
N LEU A 139 0.30 0.04 31.60
CA LEU A 139 -0.81 -0.33 32.48
C LEU A 139 -1.12 -1.83 32.36
N LEU A 140 -1.25 -2.36 31.15
CA LEU A 140 -1.54 -3.76 30.93
C LEU A 140 -0.43 -4.69 31.40
N ASP A 141 0.83 -4.32 31.16
CA ASP A 141 1.98 -5.10 31.63
C ASP A 141 2.02 -5.14 33.19
N ARG A 142 1.72 -4.00 33.84
CA ARG A 142 1.61 -3.95 35.29
C ARG A 142 0.43 -4.76 35.82
N LEU A 143 -0.73 -4.69 35.17
CA LEU A 143 -1.90 -5.46 35.57
C LEU A 143 -1.68 -6.96 35.35
N LYS A 144 -1.14 -7.38 34.19
CA LYS A 144 -0.80 -8.78 33.89
C LYS A 144 0.23 -9.37 34.82
N SER A 145 1.19 -8.58 35.31
CA SER A 145 2.19 -9.05 36.27
C SER A 145 1.62 -9.38 37.66
N ARG A 146 0.45 -8.83 38.00
CA ARG A 146 -0.16 -8.97 39.33
C ARG A 146 -1.49 -9.71 39.36
N TYR A 147 -2.24 -9.63 38.28
CA TYR A 147 -3.60 -10.19 38.20
C TYR A 147 -3.73 -11.10 36.99
N ARG A 148 -4.54 -12.14 37.14
CA ARG A 148 -5.03 -12.84 35.96
C ARG A 148 -5.97 -11.89 35.22
N LEU A 149 -5.63 -11.60 33.97
CA LEU A 149 -6.31 -10.59 33.17
C LEU A 149 -6.81 -11.24 31.87
N ASP A 150 -8.13 -11.15 31.64
CA ASP A 150 -8.79 -11.57 30.41
C ASP A 150 -9.28 -10.30 29.68
N ILE A 151 -8.75 -10.00 28.50
CA ILE A 151 -9.21 -8.86 27.71
C ILE A 151 -10.50 -9.26 27.01
N ILE A 152 -11.54 -8.43 27.17
CA ILE A 152 -12.88 -8.67 26.64
C ILE A 152 -13.22 -7.55 25.70
N GLU A 153 -13.35 -7.86 24.39
CA GLU A 153 -14.03 -7.00 23.46
C GLU A 153 -15.25 -7.74 22.90
N TYR A 154 -16.35 -7.03 22.73
CA TYR A 154 -17.54 -7.55 22.07
C TYR A 154 -17.62 -6.93 20.69
N ASP A 155 -17.58 -7.77 19.66
CA ASP A 155 -18.03 -7.37 18.35
C ASP A 155 -19.58 -7.47 18.29
N MET A 156 -20.14 -7.10 17.14
CA MET A 156 -21.60 -7.17 16.90
C MET A 156 -22.15 -8.61 16.85
N THR A 157 -21.29 -9.62 16.77
CA THR A 157 -21.66 -11.05 16.71
C THR A 157 -21.60 -11.71 18.08
N GLY A 158 -21.02 -11.04 19.09
CA GLY A 158 -20.81 -11.58 20.43
C GLY A 158 -19.57 -12.46 20.56
N GLU A 159 -18.73 -12.52 19.55
CA GLU A 159 -17.42 -13.22 19.61
C GLU A 159 -16.39 -12.40 20.38
N LYS A 160 -15.58 -13.08 21.18
CA LYS A 160 -14.48 -12.44 21.93
C LYS A 160 -13.34 -12.14 20.98
N LEU A 161 -13.02 -10.86 20.79
CA LEU A 161 -11.72 -10.46 20.24
C LEU A 161 -10.72 -10.36 21.40
N ASP A 162 -9.89 -11.40 21.53
CA ASP A 162 -8.88 -11.49 22.61
C ASP A 162 -7.69 -10.51 22.41
N ASP A 163 -7.75 -9.61 21.40
CA ASP A 163 -6.57 -8.97 20.85
C ASP A 163 -6.62 -7.45 20.68
N THR A 164 -7.52 -6.71 21.37
CA THR A 164 -7.55 -5.23 21.30
C THR A 164 -6.18 -4.60 21.53
N VAL A 165 -5.40 -5.15 22.47
CA VAL A 165 -4.04 -4.71 22.76
C VAL A 165 -3.13 -4.88 21.57
N PHE A 166 -3.25 -5.98 20.84
CA PHE A 166 -2.48 -6.24 19.63
C PHE A 166 -2.76 -5.17 18.56
N TYR A 167 -4.02 -4.86 18.29
CA TYR A 167 -4.39 -3.86 17.26
C TYR A 167 -3.99 -2.43 17.65
N VAL A 168 -4.07 -2.09 18.93
CA VAL A 168 -3.57 -0.79 19.43
C VAL A 168 -2.05 -0.71 19.27
N ARG A 169 -1.32 -1.77 19.61
CA ARG A 169 0.14 -1.86 19.39
C ARG A 169 0.50 -1.80 17.92
N PHE A 170 -0.27 -2.46 17.08
CA PHE A 170 -0.12 -2.40 15.63
C PHE A 170 -0.26 -0.97 15.11
N ALA A 171 -1.34 -0.27 15.48
CA ALA A 171 -1.55 1.12 15.09
C ALA A 171 -0.41 2.04 15.54
N GLN A 172 0.09 1.85 16.77
CA GLN A 172 1.25 2.59 17.28
C GLN A 172 2.53 2.30 16.48
N ALA A 173 2.76 1.04 16.13
CA ALA A 173 3.90 0.65 15.33
C ALA A 173 3.84 1.21 13.91
N VAL A 174 2.65 1.22 13.28
CA VAL A 174 2.41 1.89 11.99
C VAL A 174 2.68 3.39 12.13
N ARG A 175 2.14 4.05 13.16
CA ARG A 175 2.41 5.47 13.44
C ARG A 175 3.90 5.78 13.59
N GLY A 176 4.65 4.92 14.24
CA GLY A 176 6.10 5.02 14.35
C GLY A 176 6.83 4.94 13.00
N LEU A 177 6.22 4.28 12.01
CA LEU A 177 6.77 4.16 10.66
C LEU A 177 6.35 5.32 9.75
N VAL A 178 5.11 5.81 9.82
CA VAL A 178 4.58 6.83 8.89
C VAL A 178 4.58 8.25 9.47
N GLY A 179 4.58 8.40 10.79
CA GLY A 179 4.52 9.69 11.49
C GLY A 179 3.08 10.09 11.86
N THR A 180 2.94 11.26 12.50
CA THR A 180 1.67 11.75 13.06
C THR A 180 0.72 12.38 12.04
N ALA A 181 1.20 12.69 10.83
CA ALA A 181 0.38 13.29 9.79
C ALA A 181 -0.74 12.36 9.28
N GLU A 182 -0.61 11.05 9.54
CA GLU A 182 -1.51 10.01 9.04
C GLU A 182 -2.47 9.47 10.12
N ASP A 183 -2.67 10.22 11.20
CA ASP A 183 -3.56 9.81 12.30
C ASP A 183 -5.00 9.54 11.83
N GLY A 184 -5.48 10.23 10.80
CA GLY A 184 -6.79 9.99 10.19
C GLY A 184 -6.94 8.59 9.59
N PHE A 185 -5.91 8.12 8.89
CA PHE A 185 -5.87 6.74 8.37
C PHE A 185 -5.88 5.70 9.49
N LEU A 186 -5.06 5.90 10.53
CA LEU A 186 -4.98 4.95 11.64
C LEU A 186 -6.31 4.80 12.36
N LEU A 187 -7.06 5.89 12.47
CA LEU A 187 -8.41 5.85 13.05
C LEU A 187 -9.39 5.10 12.15
N SER A 188 -9.38 5.35 10.84
CA SER A 188 -10.20 4.60 9.89
C SER A 188 -9.89 3.12 9.96
N PHE A 189 -8.61 2.76 9.95
CA PHE A 189 -8.15 1.37 10.05
C PHE A 189 -8.65 0.70 11.35
N LEU A 190 -8.53 1.37 12.51
CA LEU A 190 -8.98 0.83 13.78
C LEU A 190 -10.51 0.64 13.85
N HIS A 191 -11.27 1.47 13.15
CA HIS A 191 -12.72 1.28 13.02
C HIS A 191 -13.07 0.08 12.15
N ASP A 192 -12.24 -0.22 11.15
CA ASP A 192 -12.47 -1.33 10.22
C ASP A 192 -11.85 -2.65 10.68
N VAL A 193 -11.04 -2.63 11.74
CA VAL A 193 -10.26 -3.78 12.16
C VAL A 193 -11.10 -5.04 12.36
N ASN A 194 -12.30 -4.90 12.93
CA ASN A 194 -13.20 -6.03 13.12
C ASN A 194 -13.67 -6.66 11.82
N HIS A 195 -13.99 -5.82 10.81
CA HIS A 195 -14.40 -6.30 9.49
C HIS A 195 -13.21 -6.96 8.77
N ILE A 196 -12.04 -6.34 8.84
CA ILE A 196 -10.79 -6.90 8.28
C ILE A 196 -10.48 -8.26 8.90
N VAL A 197 -10.58 -8.38 10.22
CA VAL A 197 -10.36 -9.66 10.95
C VAL A 197 -11.37 -10.72 10.55
N GLN A 198 -12.65 -10.38 10.40
CA GLN A 198 -13.68 -11.32 9.95
C GLN A 198 -13.40 -11.80 8.52
N GLU A 199 -13.01 -10.91 7.62
CA GLU A 199 -12.63 -11.24 6.25
C GLU A 199 -11.42 -12.19 6.22
N LEU A 200 -10.35 -11.86 6.96
CA LEU A 200 -9.15 -12.70 7.07
C LEU A 200 -9.46 -14.09 7.62
N ASN A 201 -10.26 -14.17 8.69
CA ASN A 201 -10.70 -15.44 9.25
C ASN A 201 -11.54 -16.25 8.26
N SER A 202 -12.40 -15.62 7.46
CA SER A 202 -13.19 -16.28 6.43
C SER A 202 -12.33 -16.90 5.32
N LEU A 203 -11.15 -16.30 5.10
CA LEU A 203 -10.12 -16.79 4.16
C LEU A 203 -9.15 -17.79 4.81
N GLY A 204 -9.33 -18.12 6.08
CA GLY A 204 -8.46 -19.04 6.83
C GLY A 204 -7.08 -18.47 7.14
N GLN A 205 -6.92 -17.14 7.12
CA GLN A 205 -5.68 -16.44 7.47
C GLN A 205 -5.69 -16.02 8.94
N ASP A 206 -4.54 -16.10 9.61
CA ASP A 206 -4.38 -15.56 10.95
C ASP A 206 -4.19 -14.03 10.90
N PRO A 207 -5.12 -13.25 11.45
CA PRO A 207 -5.01 -11.79 11.43
C PRO A 207 -3.72 -11.25 12.06
N LYS A 208 -3.17 -11.92 13.07
CA LYS A 208 -1.92 -11.49 13.73
C LYS A 208 -0.73 -11.61 12.79
N GLU A 209 -0.60 -12.75 12.11
CA GLU A 209 0.46 -12.98 11.13
C GLU A 209 0.36 -11.96 9.99
N VAL A 210 -0.85 -11.65 9.53
CA VAL A 210 -1.10 -10.64 8.51
C VAL A 210 -0.62 -9.26 8.96
N PHE A 211 -1.00 -8.81 10.14
CA PHE A 211 -0.60 -7.50 10.66
C PHE A 211 0.89 -7.41 10.97
N GLU A 212 1.51 -8.49 11.44
CA GLU A 212 2.97 -8.55 11.61
C GLU A 212 3.69 -8.46 10.26
N SER A 213 3.15 -9.08 9.20
CA SER A 213 3.68 -8.97 7.83
C SER A 213 3.57 -7.54 7.29
N ILE A 214 2.47 -6.85 7.56
CA ILE A 214 2.32 -5.43 7.23
C ILE A 214 3.44 -4.59 7.88
N LEU A 215 3.68 -4.77 9.17
CA LEU A 215 4.77 -4.07 9.88
C LEU A 215 6.15 -4.45 9.35
N ALA A 216 6.36 -5.71 9.01
CA ALA A 216 7.61 -6.19 8.42
C ALA A 216 7.86 -5.52 7.07
N THR A 217 6.83 -5.36 6.22
CA THR A 217 6.90 -4.62 4.96
C THR A 217 7.37 -3.18 5.18
N GLY A 218 6.70 -2.43 6.05
CA GLY A 218 7.05 -1.03 6.34
C GLY A 218 8.46 -0.88 6.94
N ARG A 219 8.86 -1.78 7.84
CA ARG A 219 10.20 -1.80 8.42
C ARG A 219 11.27 -2.10 7.37
N THR A 220 11.01 -3.06 6.47
CA THR A 220 11.95 -3.45 5.41
C THR A 220 12.18 -2.29 4.45
N LEU A 221 11.11 -1.63 3.98
CA LEU A 221 11.19 -0.43 3.14
C LEU A 221 12.07 0.64 3.81
N ARG A 222 11.80 0.96 5.07
CA ARG A 222 12.55 1.99 5.79
C ARG A 222 14.00 1.60 6.06
N ASN A 223 14.27 0.31 6.29
CA ASN A 223 15.60 -0.20 6.57
C ASN A 223 16.48 -0.33 5.33
N THR A 224 15.94 -0.15 4.13
CA THR A 224 16.68 -0.25 2.86
C THR A 224 16.86 1.11 2.16
N THR A 225 16.71 2.22 2.88
CA THR A 225 16.93 3.59 2.40
C THR A 225 18.26 4.17 2.86
N GLY A 226 18.68 5.29 2.26
CA GLY A 226 19.86 6.04 2.64
C GLY A 226 21.16 5.25 2.43
N ASP A 227 22.02 5.19 3.43
CA ASP A 227 23.31 4.47 3.34
C ASP A 227 23.15 2.94 3.26
N ARG A 228 21.96 2.43 3.59
CA ARG A 228 21.61 1.01 3.45
C ARG A 228 20.95 0.66 2.13
N PHE A 229 20.69 1.64 1.29
CA PHE A 229 20.14 1.41 -0.03
C PHE A 229 21.14 0.65 -0.91
N TYR A 230 20.61 -0.31 -1.67
CA TYR A 230 21.35 -1.07 -2.69
C TYR A 230 20.44 -1.35 -3.89
N ALA A 231 21.03 -1.66 -5.03
CA ALA A 231 20.29 -2.13 -6.19
C ALA A 231 21.18 -3.04 -7.02
N ASP A 232 20.58 -3.92 -7.79
CA ASP A 232 21.30 -4.72 -8.77
C ASP A 232 21.07 -4.15 -10.17
N LEU A 233 22.15 -3.94 -10.89
CA LEU A 233 22.15 -3.35 -12.23
C LEU A 233 22.51 -4.40 -13.28
N GLN A 234 21.69 -4.49 -14.33
CA GLN A 234 22.04 -5.10 -15.60
C GLN A 234 22.10 -4.01 -16.68
N ARG A 235 23.12 -4.11 -17.57
CA ARG A 235 23.25 -3.25 -18.74
C ARG A 235 23.13 -4.11 -19.98
N ILE A 236 22.23 -3.72 -20.86
CA ILE A 236 21.92 -4.48 -22.08
C ILE A 236 21.96 -3.54 -23.28
N ARG A 237 22.81 -3.82 -24.24
CA ARG A 237 22.85 -3.10 -25.49
C ARG A 237 21.73 -3.63 -26.39
N LEU A 238 20.74 -2.78 -26.66
CA LEU A 238 19.57 -3.16 -27.46
C LEU A 238 19.76 -2.84 -28.94
N SER A 239 20.42 -1.71 -29.27
CA SER A 239 20.84 -1.31 -30.61
C SER A 239 22.23 -0.66 -30.54
N ASP A 240 22.73 -0.16 -31.68
CA ASP A 240 23.98 0.62 -31.70
C ASP A 240 23.83 1.95 -30.96
N ALA A 241 22.60 2.47 -30.85
CA ALA A 241 22.31 3.75 -30.25
C ALA A 241 21.67 3.62 -28.87
N VAL A 242 20.95 2.54 -28.55
CA VAL A 242 20.14 2.42 -27.33
C VAL A 242 20.65 1.35 -26.38
N GLU A 243 20.89 1.74 -25.16
CA GLU A 243 21.27 0.88 -24.04
C GLU A 243 20.16 0.85 -22.98
N VAL A 244 19.82 -0.33 -22.50
CA VAL A 244 18.85 -0.57 -21.43
C VAL A 244 19.58 -0.82 -20.12
N PHE A 245 19.22 -0.06 -19.09
CA PHE A 245 19.64 -0.26 -17.71
C PHE A 245 18.44 -0.81 -16.92
N CYS A 246 18.58 -1.99 -16.37
CA CYS A 246 17.60 -2.57 -15.45
C CYS A 246 18.13 -2.47 -14.03
N PHE A 247 17.43 -1.74 -13.19
CA PHE A 247 17.74 -1.61 -11.78
C PHE A 247 16.72 -2.38 -10.94
N GLN A 248 17.17 -3.44 -10.28
CA GLN A 248 16.37 -4.19 -9.32
C GLN A 248 16.52 -3.52 -7.96
N MET A 249 15.43 -2.93 -7.45
CA MET A 249 15.42 -2.24 -6.16
C MET A 249 15.58 -3.21 -4.98
N PRO A 250 15.90 -2.71 -3.76
CA PRO A 250 15.95 -3.56 -2.56
C PRO A 250 14.60 -4.21 -2.26
N CYS A 251 13.53 -3.47 -2.51
CA CYS A 251 12.13 -3.87 -2.37
C CYS A 251 11.34 -3.35 -3.57
N GLY A 252 10.35 -4.14 -3.99
CA GLY A 252 9.44 -3.77 -5.07
C GLY A 252 10.02 -3.95 -6.47
N GLY A 253 9.39 -3.26 -7.42
CA GLY A 253 9.60 -3.44 -8.85
C GLY A 253 10.92 -2.90 -9.38
N ASN A 254 11.22 -3.30 -10.60
CA ASN A 254 12.35 -2.80 -11.37
C ASN A 254 12.11 -1.38 -11.87
N ILE A 255 13.20 -0.63 -12.04
CA ILE A 255 13.23 0.62 -12.79
C ILE A 255 14.09 0.38 -14.03
N PHE A 256 13.58 0.75 -15.20
CA PHE A 256 14.35 0.65 -16.42
C PHE A 256 14.65 2.05 -16.97
N LEU A 257 15.89 2.25 -17.46
CA LEU A 257 16.25 3.40 -18.28
C LEU A 257 16.68 2.93 -19.66
N LEU A 258 16.10 3.54 -20.68
CA LEU A 258 16.53 3.40 -22.08
C LEU A 258 17.29 4.67 -22.42
N ARG A 259 18.62 4.56 -22.52
CA ARG A 259 19.50 5.68 -22.84
C ARG A 259 19.81 5.67 -24.34
N ALA A 260 19.45 6.75 -24.99
CA ALA A 260 19.81 7.05 -26.38
C ALA A 260 20.66 8.34 -26.43
N PRO A 261 21.28 8.67 -27.60
CA PRO A 261 22.11 9.88 -27.74
C PRO A 261 21.37 11.19 -27.48
N ASP A 262 20.10 11.27 -27.81
CA ASP A 262 19.24 12.43 -27.79
C ASP A 262 18.19 12.43 -26.68
N GLU A 263 17.93 11.28 -26.08
CA GLU A 263 16.93 11.17 -25.00
C GLU A 263 17.23 10.03 -24.01
N THR A 264 16.65 10.16 -22.84
CA THR A 264 16.54 9.05 -21.88
C THR A 264 15.08 8.84 -21.51
N VAL A 265 14.61 7.61 -21.66
CA VAL A 265 13.25 7.20 -21.32
C VAL A 265 13.30 6.28 -20.11
N MET A 266 12.37 6.46 -19.17
CA MET A 266 12.24 5.62 -17.99
C MET A 266 10.98 4.78 -18.09
N ILE A 267 11.05 3.51 -17.69
CA ILE A 267 9.90 2.63 -17.54
C ILE A 267 9.82 2.26 -16.07
N ASP A 268 8.69 2.56 -15.45
CA ASP A 268 8.41 2.50 -14.03
C ASP A 268 9.35 3.36 -13.16
N THR A 269 8.91 3.70 -11.97
CA THR A 269 9.59 4.71 -11.13
C THR A 269 10.00 4.19 -9.75
N GLY A 270 9.55 2.98 -9.40
CA GLY A 270 9.77 2.44 -8.06
C GLY A 270 8.95 3.14 -6.98
N TYR A 271 9.20 2.76 -5.74
CA TYR A 271 8.61 3.40 -4.57
C TYR A 271 9.08 4.85 -4.38
N GLY A 272 8.20 5.75 -3.98
CA GLY A 272 8.53 7.14 -3.67
C GLY A 272 9.60 7.31 -2.60
N ILE A 273 9.65 6.41 -1.62
CA ILE A 273 10.65 6.43 -0.54
C ILE A 273 12.10 6.26 -1.06
N TYR A 274 12.29 5.64 -2.22
CA TYR A 274 13.61 5.42 -2.82
C TYR A 274 14.04 6.52 -3.80
N HIS A 275 13.18 7.50 -4.11
CA HIS A 275 13.45 8.47 -5.17
C HIS A 275 14.84 9.14 -5.03
N GLU A 276 15.20 9.64 -3.86
CA GLU A 276 16.50 10.30 -3.65
C GLU A 276 17.68 9.34 -3.78
N ASP A 277 17.50 8.09 -3.32
CA ASP A 277 18.52 7.05 -3.42
C ASP A 277 18.72 6.60 -4.87
N VAL A 278 17.64 6.48 -5.64
CA VAL A 278 17.66 6.20 -7.08
C VAL A 278 18.39 7.32 -7.84
N MET A 279 18.10 8.59 -7.54
CA MET A 279 18.79 9.72 -8.16
C MET A 279 20.27 9.76 -7.80
N ARG A 280 20.64 9.33 -6.59
CA ARG A 280 22.04 9.19 -6.17
C ARG A 280 22.74 8.07 -6.94
N MET A 281 22.08 6.93 -7.11
CA MET A 281 22.56 5.79 -7.88
C MET A 281 22.71 6.15 -9.37
N PHE A 282 21.74 6.82 -9.98
CA PHE A 282 21.84 7.26 -11.38
C PHE A 282 23.06 8.17 -11.58
N ARG A 283 23.30 9.10 -10.67
CA ARG A 283 24.49 9.97 -10.72
C ARG A 283 25.79 9.17 -10.62
N HIS A 284 25.84 8.11 -9.79
CA HIS A 284 27.01 7.22 -9.68
C HIS A 284 27.35 6.56 -11.04
N TYR A 285 26.33 6.19 -11.81
CA TYR A 285 26.51 5.55 -13.13
C TYR A 285 26.59 6.57 -14.30
N GLY A 286 26.67 7.86 -14.02
CA GLY A 286 26.69 8.88 -15.06
C GLY A 286 25.39 8.96 -15.88
N LEU A 287 24.28 8.54 -15.27
CA LEU A 287 22.95 8.63 -15.85
C LEU A 287 22.31 9.98 -15.49
N PRO A 288 21.33 10.46 -16.27
CA PRO A 288 20.69 11.74 -16.01
C PRO A 288 19.92 11.72 -14.68
N ASN A 289 19.81 12.89 -14.07
CA ASN A 289 18.87 13.12 -12.97
C ASN A 289 17.43 13.20 -13.51
N GLN A 290 16.46 13.40 -12.61
CA GLN A 290 15.04 13.50 -12.95
C GLN A 290 14.75 14.49 -14.08
N GLN A 291 15.44 15.63 -14.12
CA GLN A 291 15.22 16.66 -15.15
C GLN A 291 15.69 16.22 -16.54
N GLY A 292 16.74 15.41 -16.60
CA GLY A 292 17.30 14.87 -17.83
C GLY A 292 16.56 13.65 -18.38
N ILE A 293 15.57 13.10 -17.66
CA ILE A 293 14.68 12.05 -18.16
C ILE A 293 13.62 12.73 -19.04
N GLY A 294 13.54 12.34 -20.29
CA GLY A 294 12.65 12.95 -21.28
C GLY A 294 11.20 12.49 -21.16
N ARG A 295 10.99 11.20 -20.95
CA ARG A 295 9.67 10.56 -20.82
C ARG A 295 9.69 9.44 -19.79
N VAL A 296 8.54 9.20 -19.16
CA VAL A 296 8.33 8.12 -18.21
C VAL A 296 7.09 7.34 -18.60
N TYR A 297 7.20 6.04 -18.76
CA TYR A 297 6.09 5.14 -18.99
C TYR A 297 5.82 4.35 -17.72
N ILE A 298 4.61 4.44 -17.18
CA ILE A 298 4.15 3.64 -16.05
C ILE A 298 3.41 2.43 -16.60
N THR A 299 3.87 1.24 -16.22
CA THR A 299 3.25 -0.01 -16.69
C THR A 299 1.91 -0.29 -16.00
N HIS A 300 1.81 -0.02 -14.70
CA HIS A 300 0.59 -0.22 -13.91
C HIS A 300 0.61 0.57 -12.58
N ALA A 301 -0.47 0.46 -11.81
CA ALA A 301 -0.73 1.33 -10.67
C ALA A 301 -0.16 0.87 -9.32
N ASP A 302 0.52 -0.28 -9.23
CA ASP A 302 1.14 -0.68 -7.96
C ASP A 302 2.23 0.32 -7.54
N ALA A 303 2.32 0.57 -6.24
CA ALA A 303 3.15 1.64 -5.70
C ALA A 303 4.65 1.47 -5.98
N ASP A 304 5.11 0.25 -6.18
CA ASP A 304 6.49 -0.07 -6.53
C ASP A 304 6.82 0.13 -8.03
N HIS A 305 5.81 0.46 -8.83
CA HIS A 305 5.96 0.81 -10.24
C HIS A 305 5.67 2.29 -10.50
N CYS A 306 4.63 2.86 -9.90
CA CYS A 306 4.23 4.25 -10.13
C CYS A 306 4.51 5.21 -8.96
N GLY A 307 5.02 4.71 -7.83
CA GLY A 307 5.08 5.43 -6.56
C GLY A 307 5.97 6.66 -6.52
N ALA A 308 6.94 6.81 -7.41
CA ALA A 308 7.75 8.01 -7.56
C ALA A 308 7.40 8.83 -8.82
N GLY A 309 6.33 8.50 -9.52
CA GLY A 309 5.94 9.15 -10.79
C GLY A 309 5.68 10.64 -10.66
N GLY A 310 5.20 11.11 -9.52
CA GLY A 310 4.93 12.52 -9.27
C GLY A 310 6.16 13.43 -9.29
N PHE A 311 7.35 12.88 -9.06
CA PHE A 311 8.61 13.63 -9.21
C PHE A 311 8.95 13.93 -10.68
N SER A 312 8.32 13.24 -11.65
CA SER A 312 8.57 13.40 -13.08
C SER A 312 7.73 14.50 -13.75
N GLY A 313 6.76 15.06 -13.06
CA GLY A 313 5.88 16.12 -13.57
C GLY A 313 5.03 15.66 -14.77
N GLU A 314 4.95 16.49 -15.82
CA GLU A 314 4.12 16.29 -17.02
C GLU A 314 4.68 15.27 -18.02
N LYS A 315 5.81 14.62 -17.71
CA LYS A 315 6.48 13.67 -18.63
C LYS A 315 5.99 12.23 -18.51
N VAL A 316 5.00 11.98 -17.68
CA VAL A 316 4.53 10.64 -17.36
C VAL A 316 3.38 10.22 -18.27
N HIS A 317 3.50 9.02 -18.83
CA HIS A 317 2.45 8.37 -19.63
C HIS A 317 1.95 7.12 -18.90
N THR A 318 0.65 6.93 -18.85
CA THR A 318 0.04 5.74 -18.23
C THR A 318 -1.30 5.39 -18.86
N HIS A 319 -1.86 4.25 -18.48
CA HIS A 319 -3.21 3.84 -18.88
C HIS A 319 -4.29 4.51 -18.02
N ALA A 320 -5.46 4.78 -18.59
CA ALA A 320 -6.58 5.39 -17.87
C ALA A 320 -7.05 4.54 -16.67
N GLY A 321 -7.02 3.21 -16.79
CA GLY A 321 -7.33 2.28 -15.69
C GLY A 321 -6.35 2.40 -14.53
N SER A 322 -5.05 2.49 -14.81
CA SER A 322 -4.02 2.72 -13.78
C SER A 322 -4.23 4.06 -13.06
N LEU A 323 -4.55 5.13 -13.79
CA LEU A 323 -4.87 6.42 -13.17
C LEU A 323 -6.12 6.34 -12.29
N ALA A 324 -7.12 5.56 -12.68
CA ALA A 324 -8.33 5.34 -11.88
C ALA A 324 -8.01 4.62 -10.55
N ILE A 325 -7.20 3.56 -10.59
CA ILE A 325 -6.71 2.85 -9.38
C ILE A 325 -5.95 3.81 -8.45
N ILE A 326 -5.03 4.60 -8.98
CA ILE A 326 -4.27 5.61 -8.22
C ILE A 326 -5.22 6.57 -7.50
N ARG A 327 -6.24 7.07 -8.18
CA ARG A 327 -7.21 8.03 -7.62
C ARG A 327 -8.14 7.41 -6.58
N GLN A 328 -8.48 6.14 -6.72
CA GLN A 328 -9.35 5.42 -5.81
C GLN A 328 -8.58 4.83 -4.61
N ALA A 329 -7.26 4.77 -4.67
CA ALA A 329 -6.41 4.07 -3.71
C ALA A 329 -6.86 2.62 -3.45
N ASN A 330 -7.32 1.93 -4.48
CA ASN A 330 -7.78 0.55 -4.42
C ASN A 330 -7.29 -0.19 -5.68
N ARG A 331 -6.33 -1.09 -5.51
CA ARG A 331 -5.71 -1.83 -6.62
C ARG A 331 -6.67 -2.77 -7.36
N ALA A 332 -7.75 -3.18 -6.72
CA ALA A 332 -8.79 -3.99 -7.33
C ALA A 332 -9.84 -3.19 -8.10
N TYR A 333 -9.76 -1.85 -8.10
CA TYR A 333 -10.72 -1.00 -8.82
C TYR A 333 -10.73 -1.32 -10.33
N GLY A 334 -11.93 -1.47 -10.88
CA GLY A 334 -12.14 -1.87 -12.28
C GLY A 334 -12.00 -3.37 -12.54
N SER A 335 -11.74 -4.18 -11.52
CA SER A 335 -11.67 -5.65 -11.58
C SER A 335 -12.92 -6.31 -10.98
N ARG A 336 -12.99 -7.64 -11.05
CA ARG A 336 -14.05 -8.41 -10.37
C ARG A 336 -13.93 -8.41 -8.85
N SER A 337 -12.76 -8.09 -8.32
CA SER A 337 -12.46 -8.03 -6.87
C SER A 337 -12.52 -6.61 -6.30
N GLU A 338 -13.02 -5.63 -7.06
CA GLU A 338 -12.98 -4.19 -6.71
C GLU A 338 -13.62 -3.83 -5.36
N SER A 339 -14.53 -4.66 -4.85
CA SER A 339 -15.19 -4.47 -3.56
C SER A 339 -14.44 -5.07 -2.37
N SER A 340 -13.27 -5.70 -2.58
CA SER A 340 -12.50 -6.30 -1.49
C SER A 340 -11.89 -5.25 -0.57
N ILE A 341 -12.29 -5.26 0.70
CA ILE A 341 -11.72 -4.38 1.72
C ILE A 341 -10.21 -4.64 1.93
N LEU A 342 -9.75 -5.87 1.75
CA LEU A 342 -8.34 -6.23 1.92
C LEU A 342 -7.47 -5.58 0.86
N GLU A 343 -7.95 -5.49 -0.39
CA GLU A 343 -7.25 -4.82 -1.49
C GLU A 343 -7.11 -3.31 -1.25
N GLU A 344 -8.15 -2.67 -0.72
CA GLU A 344 -8.12 -1.26 -0.36
C GLU A 344 -7.14 -0.99 0.79
N VAL A 345 -7.22 -1.81 1.85
CA VAL A 345 -6.31 -1.70 3.01
C VAL A 345 -4.87 -1.92 2.59
N TYR A 346 -4.59 -2.96 1.78
CA TYR A 346 -3.25 -3.22 1.26
C TYR A 346 -2.71 -2.01 0.49
N THR A 347 -3.47 -1.51 -0.48
CA THR A 347 -3.08 -0.35 -1.30
C THR A 347 -2.76 0.85 -0.43
N THR A 348 -3.64 1.17 0.52
CA THR A 348 -3.48 2.34 1.39
C THR A 348 -2.25 2.20 2.28
N VAL A 349 -2.04 1.05 2.91
CA VAL A 349 -0.88 0.81 3.80
C VAL A 349 0.43 0.87 3.03
N ILE A 350 0.51 0.25 1.86
CA ILE A 350 1.72 0.29 1.02
C ILE A 350 2.00 1.71 0.54
N ASN A 351 0.97 2.45 0.14
CA ASN A 351 1.11 3.86 -0.25
C ASN A 351 1.71 4.71 0.87
N LEU A 352 1.25 4.51 2.13
CA LEU A 352 1.81 5.20 3.30
C LEU A 352 3.28 4.85 3.55
N PHE A 353 3.60 3.56 3.59
CA PHE A 353 4.97 3.12 3.89
C PHE A 353 5.97 3.50 2.81
N SER A 354 5.53 3.52 1.55
CA SER A 354 6.37 3.80 0.39
C SER A 354 6.54 5.29 0.07
N ARG A 355 5.93 6.21 0.84
CA ARG A 355 5.86 7.64 0.51
C ARG A 355 5.32 7.84 -0.91
N PHE A 356 4.17 7.25 -1.17
CA PHE A 356 3.54 7.24 -2.47
C PHE A 356 3.35 8.66 -3.01
N THR A 357 4.05 8.98 -4.08
CA THR A 357 4.00 10.27 -4.78
C THR A 357 3.70 9.99 -6.24
N PRO A 358 2.45 9.61 -6.57
CA PRO A 358 2.07 9.20 -7.91
C PRO A 358 1.98 10.40 -8.86
N PRO A 359 1.98 10.19 -10.18
CA PRO A 359 1.78 11.26 -11.15
C PRO A 359 0.37 11.88 -10.98
N GLU A 360 0.31 13.21 -10.96
CA GLU A 360 -0.96 13.91 -10.75
C GLU A 360 -1.80 14.01 -12.04
N ASN A 361 -1.17 14.40 -13.14
CA ASN A 361 -1.81 14.61 -14.43
C ASN A 361 -0.97 13.98 -15.55
N PRO A 362 -0.88 12.64 -15.60
CA PRO A 362 -0.13 11.97 -16.65
C PRO A 362 -0.85 12.07 -17.99
N ASP A 363 -0.08 12.02 -19.07
CA ASP A 363 -0.63 11.76 -20.39
C ASP A 363 -1.17 10.32 -20.46
N LEU A 364 -2.34 10.14 -21.06
CA LEU A 364 -2.97 8.85 -21.16
C LEU A 364 -2.69 8.20 -22.52
N PHE A 365 -2.43 6.89 -22.52
CA PHE A 365 -2.46 6.13 -23.76
C PHE A 365 -3.86 6.22 -24.38
N PRO A 366 -3.95 6.23 -25.74
CA PRO A 366 -5.24 6.25 -26.42
C PRO A 366 -6.13 5.07 -25.99
N ALA A 367 -7.43 5.32 -25.87
CA ALA A 367 -8.39 4.27 -25.55
C ALA A 367 -8.74 3.38 -26.77
N GLU A 368 -8.52 3.89 -27.99
CA GLU A 368 -8.79 3.17 -29.21
C GLU A 368 -7.59 2.32 -29.62
N MET A 369 -7.80 1.03 -29.84
CA MET A 369 -6.77 0.14 -30.31
C MET A 369 -6.46 0.39 -31.80
N ILE A 370 -5.15 0.32 -32.14
CA ILE A 370 -4.68 0.43 -33.53
C ILE A 370 -4.32 -0.92 -34.15
N GLY A 371 -4.43 -2.01 -33.39
CA GLY A 371 -4.14 -3.37 -33.82
C GLY A 371 -4.23 -4.39 -32.69
N MET A 372 -3.76 -5.60 -32.97
CA MET A 372 -3.70 -6.70 -31.99
C MET A 372 -2.36 -7.40 -32.04
N ARG A 373 -1.86 -7.85 -30.89
CA ARG A 373 -0.76 -8.80 -30.75
C ARG A 373 -1.22 -9.97 -29.89
N SER A 374 -1.39 -11.14 -30.50
CA SER A 374 -2.04 -12.26 -29.84
C SER A 374 -3.41 -11.82 -29.30
N ILE A 375 -3.61 -11.93 -27.99
CA ILE A 375 -4.86 -11.52 -27.32
C ILE A 375 -4.83 -10.05 -26.83
N PHE A 376 -3.72 -9.31 -27.04
CA PHE A 376 -3.52 -7.98 -26.47
C PHE A 376 -3.81 -6.88 -27.49
N PRO A 377 -4.72 -5.92 -27.17
CA PRO A 377 -4.88 -4.71 -27.97
C PRO A 377 -3.58 -3.89 -28.03
N VAL A 378 -3.24 -3.36 -29.18
CA VAL A 378 -2.18 -2.38 -29.37
C VAL A 378 -2.80 -0.98 -29.27
N LEU A 379 -2.46 -0.23 -28.24
CA LEU A 379 -3.01 1.10 -28.00
C LEU A 379 -2.23 2.21 -28.74
N ALA A 380 -0.90 2.05 -28.81
CA ALA A 380 -0.02 3.06 -29.39
C ALA A 380 1.28 2.43 -29.90
N ARG A 381 2.01 3.20 -30.72
CA ARG A 381 3.43 2.98 -31.00
C ARG A 381 4.22 4.15 -30.45
N VAL A 382 5.28 3.84 -29.70
CA VAL A 382 6.17 4.83 -29.11
C VAL A 382 7.60 4.58 -29.55
N LYS A 383 8.32 5.65 -29.86
CA LYS A 383 9.70 5.55 -30.33
C LYS A 383 10.66 6.03 -29.26
N VAL A 384 11.78 5.34 -29.14
CA VAL A 384 12.98 5.75 -28.40
C VAL A 384 14.13 5.69 -29.40
N HIS A 385 14.50 6.83 -29.92
CA HIS A 385 15.49 6.98 -30.99
C HIS A 385 15.18 6.09 -32.21
N ASP A 386 15.96 5.03 -32.48
CA ASP A 386 15.80 4.08 -33.59
C ASP A 386 14.90 2.87 -33.27
N ILE A 387 14.39 2.79 -32.03
CA ILE A 387 13.60 1.66 -31.53
C ILE A 387 12.11 2.05 -31.44
N GLU A 388 11.24 1.20 -31.95
CA GLU A 388 9.79 1.37 -31.86
C GLU A 388 9.18 0.26 -30.98
N PHE A 389 8.41 0.67 -29.97
CA PHE A 389 7.64 -0.19 -29.09
C PHE A 389 6.15 -0.10 -29.41
N GLU A 390 5.47 -1.22 -29.40
CA GLU A 390 4.02 -1.32 -29.34
C GLU A 390 3.60 -1.34 -27.86
N VAL A 391 2.68 -0.48 -27.49
CA VAL A 391 2.05 -0.46 -26.15
C VAL A 391 0.86 -1.41 -26.19
N LEU A 392 0.99 -2.55 -25.53
CA LEU A 392 -0.03 -3.58 -25.48
C LEU A 392 -0.85 -3.44 -24.19
N GLU A 393 -2.17 -3.46 -24.31
CA GLU A 393 -3.07 -3.43 -23.16
C GLU A 393 -3.22 -4.85 -22.57
N SER A 394 -3.01 -4.97 -21.27
CA SER A 394 -3.37 -6.15 -20.48
C SER A 394 -4.89 -6.28 -20.38
N LEU A 395 -5.38 -7.50 -20.25
CA LEU A 395 -6.81 -7.77 -20.04
C LEU A 395 -7.24 -7.56 -18.58
N GLY A 396 -6.31 -7.10 -17.72
CA GLY A 396 -6.56 -6.81 -16.31
C GLY A 396 -6.37 -7.98 -15.36
N GLY A 397 -5.55 -8.97 -15.75
CA GLY A 397 -5.30 -10.13 -14.88
C GLY A 397 -4.53 -9.79 -13.62
N HIS A 398 -3.42 -9.06 -13.76
CA HIS A 398 -2.67 -8.54 -12.61
C HIS A 398 -3.38 -7.31 -12.02
N LEU A 399 -3.50 -6.25 -12.81
CA LEU A 399 -4.26 -5.04 -12.48
C LEU A 399 -4.98 -4.48 -13.71
N HIS A 400 -6.10 -3.83 -13.47
CA HIS A 400 -6.80 -3.09 -14.52
C HIS A 400 -5.92 -1.94 -15.04
N GLY A 401 -5.78 -1.84 -16.37
CA GLY A 401 -4.97 -0.79 -17.00
C GLY A 401 -3.46 -1.05 -17.00
N GLN A 402 -3.01 -2.26 -16.70
CA GLN A 402 -1.61 -2.63 -16.94
C GLN A 402 -1.30 -2.66 -18.44
N VAL A 403 -0.08 -2.24 -18.80
CA VAL A 403 0.41 -2.26 -20.19
C VAL A 403 1.75 -2.97 -20.28
N TYR A 404 2.01 -3.54 -21.47
CA TYR A 404 3.30 -4.09 -21.84
C TYR A 404 3.93 -3.24 -22.94
N LEU A 405 5.26 -3.16 -22.98
CA LEU A 405 5.99 -2.51 -24.07
C LEU A 405 6.70 -3.58 -24.89
N PHE A 406 6.26 -3.80 -26.12
CA PHE A 406 6.73 -4.87 -26.99
C PHE A 406 7.48 -4.30 -28.19
N CYS A 407 8.74 -4.70 -28.36
CA CYS A 407 9.58 -4.29 -29.48
C CYS A 407 10.01 -5.51 -30.30
N PRO A 408 9.25 -5.92 -31.32
CA PRO A 408 9.61 -7.07 -32.14
C PRO A 408 10.90 -6.85 -32.96
N GLY A 409 11.12 -5.64 -33.47
CA GLY A 409 12.30 -5.30 -34.27
C GLY A 409 13.62 -5.50 -33.54
N HIS A 410 13.67 -5.26 -32.24
CA HIS A 410 14.88 -5.39 -31.41
C HIS A 410 14.83 -6.57 -30.43
N GLY A 411 13.70 -7.28 -30.34
CA GLY A 411 13.58 -8.50 -29.54
C GLY A 411 13.59 -8.24 -28.05
N ILE A 412 12.76 -7.31 -27.57
CA ILE A 412 12.55 -7.08 -26.13
C ILE A 412 11.08 -6.85 -25.81
N VAL A 413 10.64 -7.38 -24.66
CA VAL A 413 9.32 -7.11 -24.10
C VAL A 413 9.43 -6.76 -22.61
N PHE A 414 8.82 -5.65 -22.23
CA PHE A 414 8.59 -5.29 -20.83
C PHE A 414 7.22 -5.84 -20.43
N THR A 415 7.22 -6.81 -19.51
CA THR A 415 6.04 -7.63 -19.19
C THR A 415 5.36 -7.22 -17.89
N ALA A 416 5.80 -6.11 -17.29
CA ALA A 416 5.32 -5.68 -15.98
C ALA A 416 5.27 -6.90 -15.02
N ASP A 417 4.20 -7.03 -14.22
CA ASP A 417 4.07 -8.09 -13.22
C ASP A 417 3.38 -9.36 -13.71
N THR A 418 3.07 -9.44 -15.01
CA THR A 418 2.49 -10.67 -15.56
C THR A 418 3.52 -11.79 -15.72
N LEU A 419 4.79 -11.44 -16.08
CA LEU A 419 5.86 -12.41 -16.23
C LEU A 419 7.13 -11.91 -15.53
N ILE A 420 7.49 -12.54 -14.41
CA ILE A 420 8.53 -12.12 -13.49
C ILE A 420 9.59 -13.22 -13.35
N ASN A 421 10.88 -12.86 -13.28
CA ASN A 421 11.95 -13.83 -12.99
C ASN A 421 12.24 -13.91 -11.47
N PHE A 422 11.37 -14.58 -10.72
CA PHE A 422 11.58 -14.84 -9.29
C PHE A 422 12.86 -15.62 -8.99
N GLY A 423 13.30 -16.47 -9.91
CA GLY A 423 14.52 -17.28 -9.74
C GLY A 423 15.79 -16.45 -9.59
N SER A 424 15.80 -15.24 -10.14
CA SER A 424 16.94 -14.32 -10.09
C SER A 424 16.96 -13.38 -8.88
N LEU A 425 15.87 -13.35 -8.09
CA LEU A 425 15.83 -12.54 -6.87
C LEU A 425 16.67 -13.17 -5.76
N ASP A 426 17.37 -12.34 -5.00
CA ASP A 426 18.01 -12.78 -3.75
C ASP A 426 16.97 -13.10 -2.66
N GLU A 427 17.41 -13.73 -1.57
CA GLU A 427 16.50 -14.20 -0.52
C GLU A 427 15.79 -13.05 0.22
N ASP A 428 16.41 -11.87 0.34
CA ASP A 428 15.79 -10.72 0.97
C ASP A 428 14.64 -10.16 0.11
N ARG A 429 14.82 -10.08 -1.22
CA ARG A 429 13.79 -9.68 -2.16
C ARG A 429 12.67 -10.70 -2.25
N LYS A 430 12.98 -12.01 -2.28
CA LYS A 430 11.97 -13.07 -2.25
C LYS A 430 11.11 -12.96 -1.00
N ARG A 431 11.74 -12.81 0.16
CA ARG A 431 11.04 -12.65 1.43
C ARG A 431 10.15 -11.41 1.42
N TYR A 432 10.64 -10.26 0.93
CA TYR A 432 9.84 -9.05 0.84
C TYR A 432 8.60 -9.25 -0.05
N ASN A 433 8.77 -9.82 -1.23
CA ASN A 433 7.67 -10.07 -2.16
C ASN A 433 6.63 -11.06 -1.59
N SER A 434 7.05 -12.02 -0.76
CA SER A 434 6.12 -12.95 -0.11
C SER A 434 5.27 -12.31 0.99
N LEU A 435 5.66 -11.16 1.55
CA LEU A 435 4.87 -10.48 2.59
C LEU A 435 3.51 -10.00 2.08
N ALA A 436 3.40 -9.69 0.79
CA ALA A 436 2.13 -9.27 0.17
C ALA A 436 1.08 -10.40 0.14
N ASP A 437 1.49 -11.66 0.09
CA ASP A 437 0.60 -12.82 0.01
C ASP A 437 -0.28 -12.98 1.26
N PHE A 438 0.13 -12.40 2.39
CA PHE A 438 -0.64 -12.48 3.63
C PHE A 438 -1.86 -11.54 3.66
N LEU A 439 -1.82 -10.43 2.96
CA LEU A 439 -2.90 -9.44 3.01
C LEU A 439 -3.89 -9.57 1.86
N VAL A 440 -3.44 -10.02 0.73
CA VAL A 440 -4.25 -10.23 -0.46
C VAL A 440 -4.29 -11.71 -0.82
N THR A 441 -5.42 -12.20 -1.26
CA THR A 441 -5.62 -13.61 -1.62
C THR A 441 -4.81 -14.04 -2.85
N SER A 442 -4.38 -13.07 -3.64
CA SER A 442 -3.52 -13.24 -4.82
C SER A 442 -2.86 -11.92 -5.16
N VAL A 443 -1.60 -11.97 -5.61
CA VAL A 443 -0.90 -10.82 -6.20
C VAL A 443 -1.67 -10.27 -7.42
N ASN A 444 -2.46 -11.12 -8.09
CA ASN A 444 -3.30 -10.77 -9.23
C ASN A 444 -4.75 -10.57 -8.80
N VAL A 445 -5.39 -9.48 -9.25
CA VAL A 445 -6.81 -9.22 -8.95
C VAL A 445 -7.76 -10.17 -9.68
N ASP A 446 -7.32 -10.76 -10.80
CA ASP A 446 -7.99 -11.86 -11.52
C ASP A 446 -6.98 -12.93 -11.91
N SER A 447 -6.81 -13.93 -11.06
CA SER A 447 -5.81 -15.00 -11.26
C SER A 447 -6.07 -15.88 -12.48
N GLU A 448 -7.30 -16.04 -12.92
CA GLU A 448 -7.64 -16.80 -14.14
C GLU A 448 -7.22 -16.01 -15.37
N CYS A 449 -7.57 -14.73 -15.42
CA CYS A 449 -7.14 -13.81 -16.47
C CYS A 449 -5.63 -13.73 -16.53
N ALA A 450 -4.95 -13.54 -15.40
CA ALA A 450 -3.48 -13.47 -15.32
C ALA A 450 -2.80 -14.74 -15.87
N ARG A 451 -3.34 -15.92 -15.59
CA ARG A 451 -2.82 -17.17 -16.17
C ARG A 451 -2.99 -17.22 -17.69
N ARG A 452 -4.12 -16.75 -18.22
CA ARG A 452 -4.37 -16.67 -19.66
C ARG A 452 -3.41 -15.69 -20.33
N GLU A 453 -3.20 -14.53 -19.75
CA GLU A 453 -2.26 -13.52 -20.25
C GLU A 453 -0.83 -14.02 -20.24
N ARG A 454 -0.40 -14.65 -19.12
CA ARG A 454 0.94 -15.24 -19.01
C ARG A 454 1.19 -16.28 -20.09
N LYS A 455 0.20 -17.13 -20.38
CA LYS A 455 0.32 -18.11 -21.47
C LYS A 455 0.49 -17.42 -22.82
N ALA A 456 -0.33 -16.42 -23.12
CA ALA A 456 -0.27 -15.69 -24.38
C ALA A 456 1.05 -14.90 -24.54
N LEU A 457 1.58 -14.31 -23.46
CA LEU A 457 2.90 -13.67 -23.48
C LEU A 457 4.03 -14.67 -23.75
N LEU A 458 3.98 -15.84 -23.11
CA LEU A 458 5.00 -16.89 -23.36
C LEU A 458 4.95 -17.40 -24.80
N GLU A 459 3.78 -17.51 -25.40
CA GLU A 459 3.61 -17.87 -26.82
C GLU A 459 4.20 -16.76 -27.71
N LEU A 460 3.84 -15.49 -27.45
CA LEU A 460 4.38 -14.34 -28.19
C LEU A 460 5.90 -14.23 -28.13
N ILE A 461 6.49 -14.52 -26.95
CA ILE A 461 7.95 -14.53 -26.75
C ILE A 461 8.60 -15.67 -27.53
N ARG A 462 8.01 -16.87 -27.57
CA ARG A 462 8.53 -18.00 -28.33
C ARG A 462 8.50 -17.73 -29.84
N ASP A 463 7.36 -17.23 -30.33
CA ASP A 463 7.22 -16.89 -31.75
C ASP A 463 8.30 -15.87 -32.18
N LEU A 464 8.50 -14.82 -31.33
CA LEU A 464 9.56 -13.85 -31.60
C LEU A 464 10.98 -14.43 -31.49
N ASP A 465 11.24 -15.35 -30.56
CA ASP A 465 12.51 -16.06 -30.45
C ASP A 465 12.79 -16.90 -31.69
N GLU A 466 11.79 -17.56 -32.26
CA GLU A 466 11.91 -18.31 -33.51
C GLU A 466 12.26 -17.40 -34.69
N GLU A 467 11.64 -16.19 -34.75
CA GLU A 467 11.95 -15.18 -35.78
C GLU A 467 13.37 -14.60 -35.64
N LEU A 468 13.87 -14.42 -34.42
CA LEU A 468 15.17 -13.81 -34.14
C LEU A 468 16.34 -14.79 -34.19
N SER A 469 16.10 -16.06 -33.88
CA SER A 469 17.12 -17.11 -33.78
C SER A 469 17.98 -17.27 -35.02
N PRO A 470 17.46 -17.20 -36.28
CA PRO A 470 18.28 -17.27 -37.50
C PRO A 470 19.31 -16.14 -37.60
N HIS A 471 19.11 -15.04 -36.88
CA HIS A 471 20.01 -13.88 -36.81
C HIS A 471 20.92 -13.90 -35.59
N GLY A 472 20.96 -15.01 -34.82
CA GLY A 472 21.74 -15.15 -33.59
C GLY A 472 21.24 -14.29 -32.45
N ARG A 473 19.96 -13.87 -32.47
CA ARG A 473 19.31 -13.01 -31.45
C ARG A 473 18.25 -13.78 -30.70
N ARG A 474 17.93 -13.30 -29.52
CA ARG A 474 16.88 -13.86 -28.62
C ARG A 474 15.92 -12.76 -28.18
N CYS A 475 14.72 -13.13 -27.84
CA CYS A 475 13.77 -12.23 -27.21
C CYS A 475 14.14 -12.02 -25.74
N LEU A 476 14.42 -10.78 -25.37
CA LEU A 476 14.68 -10.36 -24.00
C LEU A 476 13.35 -10.12 -23.28
N VAL A 477 13.22 -10.68 -22.09
CA VAL A 477 12.07 -10.53 -21.21
C VAL A 477 12.47 -9.66 -20.02
N ALA A 478 11.93 -8.45 -19.96
CA ALA A 478 12.12 -7.47 -18.89
C ALA A 478 10.86 -7.44 -18.01
N GLY A 479 10.85 -8.26 -16.97
CA GLY A 479 9.74 -8.34 -16.00
C GLY A 479 9.74 -7.20 -15.01
N GLY A 480 8.59 -6.95 -14.37
CA GLY A 480 8.48 -5.94 -13.31
C GLY A 480 9.40 -6.22 -12.13
N HIS A 481 9.76 -7.47 -11.89
CA HIS A 481 10.72 -7.87 -10.86
C HIS A 481 11.74 -8.88 -11.43
N GLY A 482 12.93 -8.87 -10.83
CA GLY A 482 14.02 -9.78 -11.17
C GLY A 482 14.81 -9.36 -12.40
N ALA A 483 15.74 -10.23 -12.82
CA ALA A 483 16.68 -9.94 -13.89
C ALA A 483 16.02 -9.99 -15.27
N VAL A 484 16.48 -9.15 -16.18
CA VAL A 484 16.19 -9.31 -17.62
C VAL A 484 16.72 -10.67 -18.07
N SER A 485 15.92 -11.38 -18.82
CA SER A 485 16.08 -12.82 -19.05
C SER A 485 15.77 -13.19 -20.50
N VAL A 486 16.12 -14.41 -20.87
CA VAL A 486 15.61 -15.11 -22.04
C VAL A 486 14.80 -16.32 -21.61
N LEU A 487 13.90 -16.77 -22.47
CA LEU A 487 13.08 -17.94 -22.20
C LEU A 487 13.79 -19.20 -22.69
N ASN A 488 14.28 -20.06 -21.79
CA ASN A 488 14.89 -21.36 -22.09
C ASN A 488 14.06 -22.47 -21.47
N ASP A 489 13.59 -23.42 -22.25
CA ASP A 489 12.82 -24.58 -21.82
C ASP A 489 11.66 -24.23 -20.87
N GLY A 490 10.99 -23.10 -21.11
CA GLY A 490 9.87 -22.60 -20.32
C GLY A 490 10.29 -21.89 -19.01
N ARG A 491 11.58 -21.66 -18.79
CA ARG A 491 12.13 -20.93 -17.64
C ARG A 491 12.81 -19.64 -18.09
N LEU A 492 12.72 -18.62 -17.24
CA LEU A 492 13.43 -17.36 -17.42
C LEU A 492 14.85 -17.49 -16.86
N GLU A 493 15.85 -17.34 -17.74
CA GLU A 493 17.27 -17.34 -17.38
C GLU A 493 17.86 -15.95 -17.56
N ALA A 494 18.49 -15.42 -16.51
CA ALA A 494 19.09 -14.09 -16.52
C ALA A 494 20.16 -13.95 -17.59
N VAL A 495 20.23 -12.80 -18.27
CA VAL A 495 21.22 -12.52 -19.30
C VAL A 495 22.27 -11.53 -18.83
N GLY A 496 23.52 -11.78 -19.17
CA GLY A 496 24.64 -10.87 -18.89
C GLY A 496 24.98 -10.74 -17.39
N PRO A 497 25.97 -9.91 -17.07
CA PRO A 497 26.42 -9.71 -15.69
C PRO A 497 25.42 -8.84 -14.90
N ILE A 498 25.32 -9.12 -13.60
CA ILE A 498 24.58 -8.33 -12.64
C ILE A 498 25.57 -7.70 -11.67
N GLU A 499 25.57 -6.37 -11.58
CA GLU A 499 26.44 -5.57 -10.72
C GLU A 499 25.62 -5.05 -9.53
N ARG A 500 26.18 -5.16 -8.31
CA ARG A 500 25.50 -4.63 -7.12
C ARG A 500 26.00 -3.24 -6.76
N TYR A 501 25.13 -2.25 -6.83
CA TYR A 501 25.31 -0.93 -6.26
C TYR A 501 25.02 -0.95 -4.75
N ARG A 502 25.85 -0.21 -3.97
CA ARG A 502 25.63 0.06 -2.52
C ARG A 502 25.88 1.52 -2.23
N ALA A 503 24.92 2.21 -1.60
CA ALA A 503 25.02 3.65 -1.32
C ALA A 503 26.17 4.00 -0.36
N GLY A 504 26.52 3.12 0.60
CA GLY A 504 27.63 3.27 1.55
C GLY A 504 28.95 2.59 1.10
N GLY A 505 29.02 2.09 -0.12
CA GLY A 505 30.21 1.41 -0.66
C GLY A 505 31.33 2.39 -1.04
N PRO A 506 32.59 1.91 -1.21
CA PRO A 506 33.67 2.74 -1.71
C PRO A 506 33.28 3.29 -3.09
N LYS A 507 33.61 4.58 -3.33
CA LYS A 507 33.45 5.15 -4.67
C LYS A 507 34.29 4.34 -5.65
N ALA A 508 33.67 3.89 -6.72
CA ALA A 508 34.44 3.36 -7.85
C ALA A 508 35.32 4.50 -8.36
N ASP A 509 36.65 4.27 -8.39
CA ASP A 509 37.64 5.20 -8.92
C ASP A 509 37.46 5.39 -10.41
#